data_a569e971d7fd81a5c95b3d458ee4e537
#
_entry.id   a569e971d7fd81a5c95b3d458ee4e537
#
_cell.length_a   1.000
_cell.length_b   1.000
_cell.length_c   1.000
_cell.angle_alpha   90.00
_cell.angle_beta   90.00
_cell.angle_gamma   90.00
#
_symmetry.space_group_name_H-M   'P 1'
#
loop_
_entity.id
_entity.type
_entity.pdbx_description
1 polymer ?
#
loop_
_entity_poly.entity_id
_entity_poly.type
_entity_poly.pdbx_seq_one_letter_code
_entity_poly.pdbx_strand_id
1 'polypeptide(L)'
;MVACKPKTTEQTDKPAPAVQTTEYQKMITARVFIKPGKETDFISAAKMMIENSNKEEGCLGYMLYQDPYEETNFIFVEKYVNQAAIDFHFGTSYFKEFGTMISDMTSNPMEIKIYDIAAEK
;
A
#
# COMPACT_ATOMS: atom_id res chain seq x y z
N MET A 1 -16.92 13.36 29.62
CA MET A 1 -16.53 12.75 29.34
C MET A 1 -16.29 12.53 29.14
N VAL A 2 -16.44 12.95 29.37
CA VAL A 2 -15.84 12.23 28.96
C VAL A 2 -15.65 12.03 28.37
N ALA A 3 -15.77 12.37 28.60
CA ALA A 3 -15.32 11.76 28.03
C ALA A 3 -15.11 11.58 27.42
N CYS A 4 -15.16 11.76 27.64
CA CYS A 4 -14.76 11.20 27.00
C CYS A 4 -14.78 10.98 26.40
N LYS A 5 -14.89 10.89 26.31
CA LYS A 5 -14.65 10.26 25.82
C LYS A 5 -14.54 9.99 25.08
N PRO A 6 -14.69 10.31 25.55
CA PRO A 6 -14.34 9.67 24.95
C PRO A 6 -14.22 9.37 24.34
N LYS A 7 -14.40 9.36 24.24
CA LYS A 7 -13.92 8.66 23.83
C LYS A 7 -13.46 8.21 23.59
N THR A 8 -13.87 8.80 24.11
CA THR A 8 -13.08 8.08 24.16
C THR A 8 -12.71 7.59 24.28
N THR A 9 -12.93 7.84 24.78
CA THR A 9 -12.13 7.03 25.05
C THR A 9 -11.81 6.42 25.21
N GLU A 10 -11.86 6.45 25.39
CA GLU A 10 -11.11 5.62 25.75
C GLU A 10 -10.54 5.03 25.74
N GLN A 11 -10.94 5.19 26.17
CA GLN A 11 -10.09 4.37 26.42
C GLN A 11 -9.47 3.88 26.63
N THR A 12 -9.69 4.34 27.04
CA THR A 12 -8.73 3.66 27.47
C THR A 12 -8.15 3.18 27.77
N ASP A 13 -8.11 3.29 28.17
CA ASP A 13 -7.13 2.66 28.51
C ASP A 13 -6.42 2.33 28.46
N LYS A 14 -6.15 2.32 28.60
CA LYS A 14 -5.14 1.97 28.50
C LYS A 14 -4.31 1.95 28.47
N PRO A 15 -3.95 1.97 28.81
CA PRO A 15 -2.99 2.16 28.59
C PRO A 15 -2.34 2.29 28.40
N ALA A 16 -1.89 2.41 28.52
CA ALA A 16 -1.01 2.68 28.21
C ALA A 16 -0.61 2.90 27.81
N PRO A 17 -0.12 2.95 27.97
CA PRO A 17 0.43 3.41 27.41
C PRO A 17 0.80 3.58 26.85
N ALA A 18 1.03 3.82 27.13
CA ALA A 18 1.48 4.19 26.59
C ALA A 18 1.95 4.28 25.94
N VAL A 19 2.08 4.13 26.88
CA VAL A 19 2.83 4.36 26.11
C VAL A 19 2.50 4.89 24.87
N GLN A 20 2.79 5.73 24.50
CA GLN A 20 2.48 6.12 23.32
C GLN A 20 3.14 5.60 22.26
N THR A 21 2.62 5.01 21.70
CA THR A 21 3.13 4.37 20.54
C THR A 21 3.28 5.35 19.46
N THR A 22 4.47 5.51 18.97
CA THR A 22 4.72 6.31 17.79
C THR A 22 4.20 5.54 16.59
N GLU A 23 3.28 6.16 15.89
CA GLU A 23 2.78 5.58 14.66
C GLU A 23 3.66 6.04 13.52
N TYR A 24 4.41 5.13 12.96
CA TYR A 24 5.28 5.44 11.83
C TYR A 24 4.50 5.57 10.55
N GLN A 25 4.94 6.47 9.68
CA GLN A 25 4.57 6.37 8.28
C GLN A 25 5.18 5.08 7.73
N LYS A 26 4.56 4.54 6.70
CA LYS A 26 4.97 3.25 6.15
C LYS A 26 5.24 3.38 4.67
N MET A 27 6.18 2.59 4.19
CA MET A 27 6.41 2.48 2.75
C MET A 27 6.26 1.03 2.36
N ILE A 28 5.62 0.80 1.23
CA ILE A 28 5.53 -0.52 0.63
C ILE A 28 6.30 -0.51 -0.68
N THR A 29 7.11 -1.54 -0.91
CA THR A 29 7.62 -1.85 -2.24
C THR A 29 7.01 -3.17 -2.67
N ALA A 30 6.43 -3.20 -3.87
CA ALA A 30 5.80 -4.41 -4.40
C ALA A 30 6.41 -4.68 -5.77
N ARG A 31 7.31 -5.65 -5.84
CA ARG A 31 7.93 -6.04 -7.11
C ARG A 31 7.02 -7.00 -7.84
N VAL A 32 6.81 -6.74 -9.11
CA VAL A 32 5.92 -7.53 -9.95
C VAL A 32 6.70 -8.04 -11.14
N PHE A 33 6.54 -9.34 -11.43
CA PHE A 33 7.24 -10.00 -12.52
C PHE A 33 6.21 -10.43 -13.55
N ILE A 34 6.28 -9.84 -14.74
CA ILE A 34 5.26 -9.99 -15.77
C ILE A 34 5.76 -10.93 -16.86
N LYS A 35 4.86 -11.74 -17.39
CA LYS A 35 5.17 -12.62 -18.53
C LYS A 35 5.54 -11.78 -19.75
N PRO A 36 6.55 -12.18 -20.51
CA PRO A 36 6.90 -11.47 -21.75
C PRO A 36 5.68 -11.33 -22.65
N GLY A 37 5.47 -10.11 -23.15
CA GLY A 37 4.34 -9.79 -24.01
C GLY A 37 3.13 -9.27 -23.30
N LYS A 38 3.11 -9.29 -21.95
CA LYS A 38 1.97 -8.80 -21.15
C LYS A 38 2.23 -7.45 -20.51
N GLU A 39 3.36 -6.83 -20.82
CA GLU A 39 3.78 -5.59 -20.16
C GLU A 39 2.76 -4.45 -20.37
N THR A 40 2.31 -4.29 -21.61
CA THR A 40 1.36 -3.22 -21.93
C THR A 40 0.03 -3.43 -21.23
N ASP A 41 -0.46 -4.67 -21.21
CA ASP A 41 -1.71 -5.00 -20.54
C ASP A 41 -1.60 -4.75 -19.04
N PHE A 42 -0.45 -5.09 -18.45
CA PHE A 42 -0.20 -4.86 -17.04
C PHE A 42 -0.19 -3.36 -16.73
N ILE A 43 0.51 -2.57 -17.53
CA ILE A 43 0.58 -1.11 -17.33
C ILE A 43 -0.83 -0.51 -17.40
N SER A 44 -1.63 -0.96 -18.35
CA SER A 44 -3.02 -0.49 -18.47
C SER A 44 -3.84 -0.84 -17.24
N ALA A 45 -3.71 -2.08 -16.75
CA ALA A 45 -4.43 -2.51 -15.56
C ALA A 45 -3.98 -1.70 -14.32
N ALA A 46 -2.69 -1.42 -14.23
CA ALA A 46 -2.12 -0.70 -13.08
C ALA A 46 -2.61 0.74 -13.01
N LYS A 47 -3.03 1.33 -14.12
CA LYS A 47 -3.50 2.72 -14.14
C LYS A 47 -4.64 2.92 -13.16
N MET A 48 -5.59 2.01 -13.12
CA MET A 48 -6.75 2.05 -12.22
C MET A 48 -6.27 2.02 -10.76
N MET A 49 -5.29 1.16 -10.45
CA MET A 49 -4.72 1.10 -9.10
C MET A 49 -4.05 2.40 -8.70
N ILE A 50 -3.27 2.98 -9.61
CA ILE A 50 -2.56 4.23 -9.34
C ILE A 50 -3.57 5.34 -9.05
N GLU A 51 -4.59 5.46 -9.90
CA GLU A 51 -5.59 6.53 -9.76
C GLU A 51 -6.39 6.38 -8.48
N ASN A 52 -6.88 5.19 -8.20
CA ASN A 52 -7.71 4.97 -7.00
C ASN A 52 -6.89 5.04 -5.71
N SER A 53 -5.69 4.48 -5.72
CA SER A 53 -4.84 4.48 -4.52
C SER A 53 -4.44 5.90 -4.13
N ASN A 54 -4.14 6.75 -5.10
CA ASN A 54 -3.76 8.14 -4.82
C ASN A 54 -4.93 8.97 -4.29
N LYS A 55 -6.16 8.48 -4.39
CA LYS A 55 -7.34 9.15 -3.82
C LYS A 55 -7.63 8.71 -2.39
N GLU A 56 -6.97 7.66 -1.90
CA GLU A 56 -7.16 7.19 -0.54
C GLU A 56 -6.63 8.22 0.43
N GLU A 57 -7.40 8.49 1.48
CA GLU A 57 -7.07 9.54 2.44
C GLU A 57 -5.73 9.29 3.11
N GLY A 58 -5.42 8.04 3.42
CA GLY A 58 -4.18 7.68 4.11
C GLY A 58 -3.00 7.38 3.20
N CYS A 59 -3.18 7.48 1.89
CA CYS A 59 -2.10 7.21 0.93
C CYS A 59 -1.36 8.50 0.60
N LEU A 60 -0.05 8.51 0.86
CA LEU A 60 0.80 9.68 0.61
C LEU A 60 1.41 9.66 -0.78
N GLY A 61 1.39 8.51 -1.43
CA GLY A 61 1.89 8.39 -2.79
C GLY A 61 1.83 6.96 -3.27
N TYR A 62 1.60 6.77 -4.55
CA TYR A 62 1.46 5.45 -5.15
C TYR A 62 1.91 5.54 -6.60
N MET A 63 3.00 4.87 -6.94
CA MET A 63 3.57 4.94 -8.28
C MET A 63 4.09 3.59 -8.74
N LEU A 64 4.11 3.40 -10.05
CA LEU A 64 4.65 2.21 -10.70
C LEU A 64 5.89 2.60 -11.49
N TYR A 65 6.94 1.80 -11.38
CA TYR A 65 8.16 2.00 -12.16
C TYR A 65 8.53 0.70 -12.85
N GLN A 66 9.14 0.83 -14.02
CA GLN A 66 9.58 -0.31 -14.82
C GLN A 66 11.11 -0.32 -14.83
N ASP A 67 11.68 -1.52 -14.72
CA ASP A 67 13.13 -1.70 -14.80
C ASP A 67 13.58 -1.41 -16.23
N PRO A 68 14.53 -0.48 -16.44
CA PRO A 68 14.96 -0.12 -17.79
C PRO A 68 15.78 -1.21 -18.48
N TYR A 69 16.27 -2.19 -17.72
CA TYR A 69 17.09 -3.28 -18.27
C TYR A 69 16.33 -4.59 -18.40
N GLU A 70 15.18 -4.71 -17.67
CA GLU A 70 14.37 -5.92 -17.68
C GLU A 70 12.91 -5.49 -17.74
N GLU A 71 12.39 -5.29 -18.94
CA GLU A 71 11.09 -4.65 -19.13
C GLU A 71 9.91 -5.45 -18.56
N THR A 72 10.11 -6.71 -18.20
CA THR A 72 9.07 -7.51 -17.54
C THR A 72 9.02 -7.29 -16.04
N ASN A 73 9.99 -6.55 -15.48
CA ASN A 73 10.07 -6.28 -14.04
C ASN A 73 9.56 -4.89 -13.73
N PHE A 74 8.66 -4.83 -12.74
CA PHE A 74 8.07 -3.56 -12.28
C PHE A 74 8.15 -3.50 -10.77
N ILE A 75 8.02 -2.29 -10.23
CA ILE A 75 7.91 -2.11 -8.79
C ILE A 75 6.90 -1.00 -8.50
N PHE A 76 5.95 -1.29 -7.62
CA PHE A 76 5.13 -0.25 -7.02
C PHE A 76 5.89 0.31 -5.83
N VAL A 77 5.90 1.64 -5.71
CA VAL A 77 6.43 2.34 -4.54
C VAL A 77 5.27 3.11 -3.94
N GLU A 78 4.93 2.78 -2.70
CA GLU A 78 3.72 3.26 -2.04
C GLU A 78 4.08 3.80 -0.67
N LYS A 79 3.37 4.84 -0.25
CA LYS A 79 3.63 5.45 1.06
C LYS A 79 2.31 5.75 1.75
N TYR A 80 2.24 5.45 3.03
CA TYR A 80 1.01 5.53 3.83
C TYR A 80 1.27 6.22 5.16
N VAL A 81 0.24 6.88 5.70
CA VAL A 81 0.39 7.60 6.96
C VAL A 81 0.60 6.66 8.14
N ASN A 82 0.06 5.43 8.09
CA ASN A 82 0.17 4.46 9.18
C ASN A 82 -0.29 3.08 8.71
N GLN A 83 -0.27 2.12 9.61
CA GLN A 83 -0.69 0.74 9.30
C GLN A 83 -2.18 0.66 8.94
N ALA A 84 -3.02 1.46 9.60
CA ALA A 84 -4.46 1.44 9.32
C ALA A 84 -4.74 1.83 7.87
N ALA A 85 -3.94 2.76 7.32
CA ALA A 85 -4.09 3.16 5.92
C ALA A 85 -3.72 2.02 4.96
N ILE A 86 -2.72 1.22 5.32
CA ILE A 86 -2.35 0.03 4.55
C ILE A 86 -3.48 -1.00 4.60
N ASP A 87 -4.02 -1.24 5.79
CA ASP A 87 -5.12 -2.20 5.96
C ASP A 87 -6.33 -1.78 5.13
N PHE A 88 -6.63 -0.49 5.12
CA PHE A 88 -7.71 0.05 4.28
C PHE A 88 -7.45 -0.26 2.80
N HIS A 89 -6.24 0.04 2.33
CA HIS A 89 -5.85 -0.17 0.93
C HIS A 89 -6.03 -1.63 0.52
N PHE A 90 -5.53 -2.56 1.33
CA PHE A 90 -5.61 -3.98 1.04
C PHE A 90 -7.05 -4.50 1.05
N GLY A 91 -7.96 -3.79 1.73
CA GLY A 91 -9.36 -4.20 1.82
C GLY A 91 -10.27 -3.64 0.72
N THR A 92 -9.75 -2.80 -0.16
CA THR A 92 -10.57 -2.16 -1.20
C THR A 92 -10.98 -3.15 -2.29
N SER A 93 -12.11 -2.86 -2.93
CA SER A 93 -12.59 -3.69 -4.04
C SER A 93 -11.62 -3.64 -5.22
N TYR A 94 -11.06 -2.46 -5.50
CA TYR A 94 -10.16 -2.32 -6.65
C TYR A 94 -8.83 -3.05 -6.42
N PHE A 95 -8.38 -3.18 -5.16
CA PHE A 95 -7.20 -3.97 -4.86
C PHE A 95 -7.44 -5.44 -5.23
N LYS A 96 -8.61 -5.95 -4.85
CA LYS A 96 -9.00 -7.33 -5.15
C LYS A 96 -9.17 -7.55 -6.65
N GLU A 97 -9.84 -6.60 -7.31
CA GLU A 97 -10.03 -6.65 -8.76
C GLU A 97 -8.71 -6.69 -9.50
N PHE A 98 -7.79 -5.84 -9.07
CA PHE A 98 -6.46 -5.77 -9.68
C PHE A 98 -5.74 -7.12 -9.57
N GLY A 99 -5.79 -7.72 -8.38
CA GLY A 99 -5.20 -9.04 -8.17
C GLY A 99 -5.75 -10.07 -9.14
N THR A 100 -7.06 -10.04 -9.37
CA THR A 100 -7.71 -10.94 -10.32
C THR A 100 -7.27 -10.63 -11.75
N MET A 101 -7.25 -9.33 -12.11
CA MET A 101 -6.89 -8.91 -13.47
C MET A 101 -5.49 -9.36 -13.87
N ILE A 102 -4.52 -9.28 -12.95
CA ILE A 102 -3.13 -9.57 -13.28
C ILE A 102 -2.73 -11.01 -12.99
N SER A 103 -3.64 -11.83 -12.49
CA SER A 103 -3.30 -13.19 -12.03
C SER A 103 -2.68 -14.05 -13.12
N ASP A 104 -3.11 -13.89 -14.37
CA ASP A 104 -2.53 -14.65 -15.48
C ASP A 104 -1.48 -13.86 -16.29
N MET A 105 -1.14 -12.66 -15.83
CA MET A 105 -0.07 -11.86 -16.43
C MET A 105 1.26 -12.05 -15.72
N THR A 106 1.27 -12.56 -14.49
CA THR A 106 2.48 -12.66 -13.69
C THR A 106 3.20 -13.98 -13.93
N SER A 107 4.53 -13.93 -13.94
CA SER A 107 5.37 -15.13 -14.09
C SER A 107 5.83 -15.67 -12.73
N ASN A 108 5.79 -14.82 -11.69
CA ASN A 108 6.26 -15.16 -10.34
C ASN A 108 5.36 -14.45 -9.33
N PRO A 109 5.33 -14.93 -8.07
CA PRO A 109 4.60 -14.22 -7.03
C PRO A 109 5.15 -12.82 -6.80
N MET A 110 4.26 -11.88 -6.48
CA MET A 110 4.63 -10.51 -6.16
C MET A 110 5.44 -10.50 -4.85
N GLU A 111 6.51 -9.70 -4.81
CA GLU A 111 7.34 -9.55 -3.62
C GLU A 111 6.97 -8.25 -2.92
N ILE A 112 6.28 -8.37 -1.80
CA ILE A 112 5.81 -7.20 -1.03
C ILE A 112 6.66 -7.05 0.21
N LYS A 113 7.20 -5.84 0.42
CA LYS A 113 7.94 -5.49 1.63
C LYS A 113 7.34 -4.23 2.23
N ILE A 114 7.17 -4.22 3.54
CA ILE A 114 6.61 -3.08 4.26
C ILE A 114 7.68 -2.57 5.21
N TYR A 115 7.91 -1.25 5.16
CA TYR A 115 8.96 -0.59 5.95
C TYR A 115 8.33 0.43 6.87
N ASP A 116 8.83 0.51 8.09
CA ASP A 116 8.54 1.64 8.97
C ASP A 116 9.51 2.77 8.62
N ILE A 117 8.98 3.98 8.47
CA ILE A 117 9.83 5.13 8.16
C ILE A 117 10.14 5.86 9.46
N ALA A 118 11.36 5.70 9.95
CA ALA A 118 11.77 6.35 11.19
C ALA A 118 12.03 7.84 11.00
N ALA A 119 12.53 8.22 9.83
CA ALA A 119 12.81 9.61 9.51
C ALA A 119 12.90 9.78 8.00
N GLU A 120 12.50 10.97 7.55
CA GLU A 120 12.61 11.33 6.14
C GLU A 120 13.30 12.69 6.10
N LYS A 121 14.42 12.77 5.38
CA LYS A 121 15.25 13.96 5.38
C LYS A 121 15.10 14.76 4.09
#